data_1efc651d03ab1ddb1671c81071b3dea0
#
_entry.id   1efc651d03ab1ddb1671c81071b3dea0
#
_cell.length_a   1.000
_cell.length_b   1.000
_cell.length_c   1.000
_cell.angle_alpha   90.00
_cell.angle_beta   90.00
_cell.angle_gamma   90.00
#
_symmetry.space_group_name_H-M   'P 1'
#
loop_
_entity.id
_entity.type
_entity.pdbx_description
1 polymer ?
#
loop_
_entity_poly.entity_id
_entity_poly.type
_entity_poly.pdbx_seq_one_letter_code
_entity_poly.pdbx_strand_id
1 'polypeptide(L)'
;LDVIFLDTIHEADHVSKIFYYYYNKLRVDGLFIIDDVSWLLYTKNNIENHFYKEINNYETFIKMLEIYDINRDQFDIHVNFCDTGAIKIIKRNLNKLNKPKKIYSRENTLKNFIRKLYIKFKNY
;
A
#
# COMPACT_ATOMS: atom_id res chain seq x y z
N LEU A 1 4.73 10.41 -17.76
CA LEU A 1 5.46 9.20 -17.34
C LEU A 1 4.77 7.97 -17.89
N ASP A 2 5.55 6.99 -18.33
CA ASP A 2 5.04 5.72 -18.88
C ASP A 2 4.94 4.66 -17.80
N VAL A 3 5.96 4.58 -16.94
CA VAL A 3 6.04 3.62 -15.83
C VAL A 3 6.55 4.33 -14.58
N ILE A 4 5.96 3.98 -13.47
CA ILE A 4 6.41 4.35 -12.12
C ILE A 4 6.54 3.06 -11.32
N PHE A 5 7.72 2.83 -10.76
CA PHE A 5 7.96 1.73 -9.83
C PHE A 5 8.22 2.30 -8.45
N LEU A 6 7.41 1.91 -7.48
CA LEU A 6 7.47 2.37 -6.10
C LEU A 6 7.95 1.24 -5.21
N ASP A 7 9.21 1.35 -4.81
CA ASP A 7 9.85 0.54 -3.77
C ASP A 7 10.40 1.53 -2.72
N THR A 8 9.76 1.62 -1.58
CA THR A 8 10.04 2.63 -0.55
C THR A 8 9.59 2.16 0.83
N ILE A 9 9.52 3.08 1.79
CA ILE A 9 8.91 2.80 3.10
C ILE A 9 7.45 2.37 2.90
N HIS A 10 7.15 1.12 3.26
CA HIS A 10 5.86 0.47 3.00
C HIS A 10 4.76 0.85 4.01
N GLU A 11 4.79 2.09 4.49
CA GLU A 11 3.71 2.64 5.31
C GLU A 11 2.56 3.12 4.41
N ALA A 12 1.33 2.70 4.71
CA ALA A 12 0.15 2.96 3.91
C ALA A 12 -0.07 4.45 3.59
N ASP A 13 0.16 5.33 4.56
CA ASP A 13 0.02 6.78 4.38
C ASP A 13 1.10 7.36 3.47
N HIS A 14 2.34 6.87 3.58
CA HIS A 14 3.44 7.28 2.72
C HIS A 14 3.19 6.86 1.27
N VAL A 15 2.89 5.57 1.06
CA VAL A 15 2.59 5.01 -0.26
C VAL A 15 1.41 5.73 -0.92
N SER A 16 0.33 5.97 -0.19
CA SER A 16 -0.85 6.65 -0.74
C SER A 16 -0.56 8.10 -1.16
N LYS A 17 0.24 8.85 -0.40
CA LYS A 17 0.65 10.22 -0.75
C LYS A 17 1.46 10.23 -2.04
N ILE A 18 2.43 9.31 -2.17
CA ILE A 18 3.24 9.17 -3.39
C ILE A 18 2.35 8.77 -4.56
N PHE A 19 1.46 7.80 -4.37
CA PHE A 19 0.52 7.38 -5.41
C PHE A 19 -0.31 8.55 -5.93
N TYR A 20 -0.99 9.34 -5.07
CA TYR A 20 -1.76 10.50 -5.50
C TYR A 20 -0.93 11.56 -6.23
N TYR A 21 0.29 11.79 -5.79
CA TYR A 21 1.17 12.77 -6.41
C TYR A 21 1.59 12.36 -7.82
N TYR A 22 2.05 11.12 -7.98
CA TYR A 22 2.59 10.64 -9.25
C TYR A 22 1.53 10.13 -10.23
N TYR A 23 0.38 9.67 -9.76
CA TYR A 23 -0.72 9.23 -10.62
C TYR A 23 -1.13 10.32 -11.63
N ASN A 24 -1.17 11.57 -11.21
CA ASN A 24 -1.49 12.70 -12.10
C ASN A 24 -0.45 12.90 -13.21
N LYS A 25 0.78 12.46 -13.00
CA LYS A 25 1.89 12.57 -13.96
C LYS A 25 1.99 11.35 -14.89
N LEU A 26 1.28 10.28 -14.57
CA LEU A 26 1.21 9.09 -15.39
C LEU A 26 0.31 9.36 -16.61
N ARG A 27 0.74 8.94 -17.80
CA ARG A 27 -0.12 9.01 -18.99
C ARG A 27 -1.24 7.96 -18.91
N VAL A 28 -2.26 8.10 -19.76
CA VAL A 28 -3.25 7.04 -20.00
C VAL A 28 -2.52 5.80 -20.54
N ASP A 29 -2.93 4.63 -20.12
CA ASP A 29 -2.28 3.33 -20.31
C ASP A 29 -0.88 3.23 -19.68
N GLY A 30 -0.49 4.22 -18.89
CA GLY A 30 0.73 4.18 -18.08
C GLY A 30 0.57 3.25 -16.88
N LEU A 31 1.71 2.74 -16.42
CA LEU A 31 1.81 1.72 -15.40
C LEU A 31 2.37 2.27 -14.08
N PHE A 32 1.68 2.03 -12.99
CA PHE A 32 2.18 2.28 -11.63
C PHE A 32 2.31 0.93 -10.91
N ILE A 33 3.50 0.61 -10.42
CA ILE A 33 3.78 -0.62 -9.67
C ILE A 33 4.14 -0.23 -8.24
N ILE A 34 3.50 -0.87 -7.28
CA ILE A 34 3.80 -0.75 -5.85
C ILE A 34 4.29 -2.11 -5.39
N ASP A 35 5.53 -2.16 -4.89
CA ASP A 35 6.15 -3.38 -4.37
C ASP A 35 5.82 -3.62 -2.89
N ASP A 36 6.14 -4.81 -2.39
CA ASP A 36 6.03 -5.21 -0.98
C ASP A 36 4.62 -5.02 -0.38
N VAL A 37 3.59 -5.54 -1.05
CA VAL A 37 2.20 -5.46 -0.58
C VAL A 37 1.65 -6.77 -0.01
N SER A 38 2.41 -7.87 -0.10
CA SER A 38 2.01 -9.15 0.47
C SER A 38 2.46 -9.25 1.93
N TRP A 39 1.53 -9.61 2.80
CA TRP A 39 1.82 -9.93 4.21
C TRP A 39 1.90 -11.44 4.45
N LEU A 40 1.59 -12.26 3.44
CA LEU A 40 1.40 -13.71 3.59
C LEU A 40 2.67 -14.45 4.04
N LEU A 41 3.84 -14.01 3.58
CA LEU A 41 5.12 -14.59 3.98
C LEU A 41 5.45 -14.37 5.46
N TYR A 42 4.89 -13.31 6.04
CA TYR A 42 5.24 -12.86 7.39
C TYR A 42 4.30 -13.37 8.48
N THR A 43 3.14 -13.92 8.09
CA THR A 43 2.10 -14.38 9.04
C THR A 43 2.48 -15.66 9.80
N LYS A 44 3.36 -16.49 9.24
CA LYS A 44 3.71 -17.81 9.77
C LYS A 44 5.09 -17.90 10.40
N ASN A 45 5.93 -16.90 10.18
CA ASN A 45 7.31 -16.91 10.64
C ASN A 45 7.48 -16.00 11.85
N ASN A 46 7.79 -16.57 13.02
CA ASN A 46 8.12 -15.83 14.25
C ASN A 46 9.48 -15.11 14.19
N ILE A 47 9.89 -14.64 13.02
CA ILE A 47 11.13 -13.89 12.86
C ILE A 47 10.88 -12.45 13.29
N GLU A 48 11.64 -11.97 14.25
CA GLU A 48 11.41 -10.76 15.04
C GLU A 48 11.12 -9.47 14.23
N ASN A 49 11.68 -9.32 13.04
CA ASN A 49 11.46 -8.14 12.19
C ASN A 49 10.29 -8.27 11.20
N HIS A 50 9.67 -9.43 11.07
CA HIS A 50 8.63 -9.67 10.07
C HIS A 50 7.26 -9.14 10.48
N PHE A 51 7.02 -8.97 11.78
CA PHE A 51 5.75 -8.45 12.28
C PHE A 51 5.44 -7.03 11.78
N TYR A 52 6.45 -6.17 11.65
CA TYR A 52 6.29 -4.82 11.14
C TYR A 52 5.95 -4.83 9.65
N LYS A 53 6.63 -5.69 8.88
CA LYS A 53 6.36 -5.89 7.45
C LYS A 53 4.96 -6.46 7.22
N GLU A 54 4.52 -7.45 8.03
CA GLU A 54 3.15 -7.97 7.96
C GLU A 54 2.12 -6.86 8.06
N ILE A 55 2.25 -5.99 9.06
CA ILE A 55 1.30 -4.90 9.28
C ILE A 55 1.35 -3.89 8.14
N ASN A 56 2.52 -3.40 7.79
CA ASN A 56 2.68 -2.35 6.79
C ASN A 56 2.19 -2.80 5.41
N ASN A 57 2.56 -4.00 4.98
CA ASN A 57 2.15 -4.53 3.69
C ASN A 57 0.63 -4.74 3.64
N TYR A 58 0.04 -5.31 4.69
CA TYR A 58 -1.40 -5.47 4.80
C TYR A 58 -2.14 -4.13 4.73
N GLU A 59 -1.67 -3.13 5.46
CA GLU A 59 -2.30 -1.81 5.50
C GLU A 59 -2.16 -1.06 4.17
N THR A 60 -1.00 -1.15 3.53
CA THR A 60 -0.79 -0.62 2.18
C THR A 60 -1.76 -1.25 1.19
N PHE A 61 -1.91 -2.58 1.22
CA PHE A 61 -2.87 -3.27 0.36
C PHE A 61 -4.30 -2.80 0.59
N ILE A 62 -4.77 -2.77 1.84
CA ILE A 62 -6.13 -2.32 2.17
C ILE A 62 -6.34 -0.86 1.76
N LYS A 63 -5.34 0.01 1.99
CA LYS A 63 -5.40 1.41 1.57
C LYS A 63 -5.57 1.55 0.05
N MET A 64 -4.84 0.77 -0.72
CA MET A 64 -4.93 0.79 -2.18
C MET A 64 -6.27 0.25 -2.67
N LEU A 65 -6.86 -0.75 -2.01
CA LEU A 65 -8.21 -1.23 -2.32
C LEU A 65 -9.28 -0.17 -2.01
N GLU A 66 -9.19 0.55 -0.90
CA GLU A 66 -10.11 1.66 -0.57
C GLU A 66 -10.03 2.78 -1.61
N ILE A 67 -8.83 3.11 -2.08
CA ILE A 67 -8.64 4.09 -3.15
C ILE A 67 -9.24 3.58 -4.47
N TYR A 68 -9.04 2.31 -4.79
CA TYR A 68 -9.62 1.69 -5.99
C TYR A 68 -11.15 1.69 -5.94
N ASP A 69 -11.73 1.34 -4.80
CA ASP A 69 -13.20 1.21 -4.65
C ASP A 69 -13.96 2.48 -5.05
N ILE A 70 -13.41 3.65 -4.73
CA ILE A 70 -14.00 4.95 -5.09
C ILE A 70 -13.50 5.53 -6.43
N ASN A 71 -12.59 4.84 -7.11
CA ASN A 71 -11.98 5.28 -8.37
C ASN A 71 -11.97 4.17 -9.44
N ARG A 72 -12.93 3.26 -9.41
CA ARG A 72 -12.97 2.07 -10.29
C ARG A 72 -12.92 2.39 -11.78
N ASP A 73 -13.46 3.55 -12.16
CA ASP A 73 -13.47 3.99 -13.56
C ASP A 73 -12.17 4.69 -13.98
N GLN A 74 -11.26 4.95 -13.04
CA GLN A 74 -10.04 5.71 -13.28
C GLN A 74 -8.85 4.83 -13.66
N PHE A 75 -8.78 3.62 -13.10
CA PHE A 75 -7.67 2.68 -13.31
C PHE A 75 -8.08 1.23 -13.09
N ASP A 76 -7.32 0.32 -13.70
CA ASP A 76 -7.34 -1.09 -13.38
C ASP A 76 -6.34 -1.40 -12.27
N ILE A 77 -6.68 -2.39 -11.45
CA ILE A 77 -5.79 -2.91 -10.42
C ILE A 77 -5.59 -4.42 -10.61
N HIS A 78 -4.34 -4.85 -10.60
CA HIS A 78 -3.94 -6.25 -10.58
C HIS A 78 -3.05 -6.49 -9.38
N VAL A 79 -3.34 -7.53 -8.62
CA VAL A 79 -2.59 -7.84 -7.40
C VAL A 79 -1.93 -9.20 -7.56
N ASN A 80 -0.64 -9.25 -7.25
CA ASN A 80 0.13 -10.48 -7.12
C ASN A 80 0.58 -10.61 -5.66
N PHE A 81 0.30 -11.74 -5.04
CA PHE A 81 0.72 -12.04 -3.67
C PHE A 81 1.89 -13.03 -3.58
N CYS A 82 2.50 -13.39 -4.72
CA CYS A 82 3.72 -14.20 -4.70
C CYS A 82 4.87 -13.39 -4.08
N ASP A 83 5.70 -14.05 -3.31
CA ASP A 83 6.83 -13.43 -2.59
C ASP A 83 6.39 -12.22 -1.75
N THR A 84 7.06 -11.10 -1.90
CA THR A 84 6.73 -9.84 -1.21
C THR A 84 5.47 -9.16 -1.76
N GLY A 85 5.00 -9.62 -2.91
CA GLY A 85 3.79 -9.14 -3.56
C GLY A 85 3.91 -7.79 -4.24
N ALA A 86 3.06 -7.56 -5.24
CA ALA A 86 3.00 -6.29 -5.94
C ALA A 86 1.58 -5.91 -6.35
N ILE A 87 1.29 -4.62 -6.37
CA ILE A 87 0.10 -4.04 -6.99
C ILE A 87 0.50 -3.35 -8.28
N LYS A 88 -0.11 -3.78 -9.39
CA LYS A 88 0.02 -3.16 -10.69
C LYS A 88 -1.24 -2.35 -10.99
N ILE A 89 -1.08 -1.08 -11.30
CA ILE A 89 -2.16 -0.15 -11.62
C ILE A 89 -1.96 0.35 -13.05
N ILE A 90 -3.02 0.30 -13.87
CA ILE A 90 -3.03 0.80 -15.24
C ILE A 90 -4.01 1.96 -15.30
N LYS A 91 -3.52 3.15 -15.64
CA LYS A 91 -4.34 4.36 -15.72
C LYS A 91 -5.25 4.32 -16.96
N ARG A 92 -6.57 4.50 -16.77
CA ARG A 92 -7.55 4.47 -17.86
C ARG A 92 -7.87 5.84 -18.46
N ASN A 93 -7.80 6.90 -17.66
CA ASN A 93 -8.20 8.24 -18.12
C ASN A 93 -7.44 9.34 -17.35
N LEU A 94 -7.68 10.59 -17.74
CA LEU A 94 -7.01 11.78 -17.18
C LEU A 94 -7.73 12.40 -15.97
N ASN A 95 -8.83 11.82 -15.52
CA ASN A 95 -9.58 12.37 -14.42
C ASN A 95 -8.76 12.34 -13.12
N LYS A 96 -9.05 13.26 -12.22
CA LYS A 96 -8.41 13.30 -10.91
C LYS A 96 -8.98 12.19 -10.02
N LEU A 97 -8.12 11.58 -9.24
CA LEU A 97 -8.55 10.60 -8.24
C LEU A 97 -9.33 11.27 -7.11
N ASN A 98 -10.42 10.64 -6.74
CA ASN A 98 -11.14 10.93 -5.51
C ASN A 98 -10.35 10.43 -4.31
N LYS A 99 -10.45 11.14 -3.18
CA LYS A 99 -9.85 10.69 -1.91
C LYS A 99 -10.95 10.12 -1.03
N PRO A 100 -10.74 8.97 -0.38
CA PRO A 100 -11.70 8.44 0.58
C PRO A 100 -11.88 9.41 1.74
N LYS A 101 -13.13 9.61 2.15
CA LYS A 101 -13.49 10.51 3.26
C LYS A 101 -12.88 10.04 4.58
N LYS A 102 -12.79 8.75 4.78
CA LYS A 102 -12.20 8.11 5.96
C LYS A 102 -11.54 6.81 5.52
N ILE A 103 -10.27 6.67 5.84
CA ILE A 103 -9.54 5.44 5.60
C ILE A 103 -9.49 4.71 6.94
N TYR A 104 -10.08 3.53 6.97
CA TYR A 104 -9.94 2.64 8.11
C TYR A 104 -8.60 1.93 7.98
N SER A 105 -7.64 2.35 8.77
CA SER A 105 -6.33 1.74 8.80
C SER A 105 -6.13 1.01 10.14
N ARG A 106 -5.56 -0.18 10.06
CA ARG A 106 -5.14 -0.96 11.23
C ARG A 106 -4.09 -0.22 12.06
N GLU A 107 -3.33 0.70 11.44
CA GLU A 107 -2.35 1.58 12.07
C GLU A 107 -2.96 2.43 13.19
N ASN A 108 -4.19 2.85 13.03
CA ASN A 108 -4.89 3.73 13.96
C ASN A 108 -5.68 2.97 15.04
N THR A 109 -5.48 1.65 15.15
CA THR A 109 -6.08 0.87 16.24
C THR A 109 -5.20 0.89 17.49
N LEU A 110 -5.83 0.90 18.68
CA LEU A 110 -5.13 0.81 19.96
C LEU A 110 -4.21 -0.42 20.02
N LYS A 111 -4.66 -1.54 19.43
CA LYS A 111 -3.89 -2.77 19.35
C LYS A 111 -2.58 -2.59 18.59
N ASN A 112 -2.59 -1.87 17.46
CA ASN A 112 -1.36 -1.60 16.70
C ASN A 112 -0.46 -0.57 17.37
N PHE A 113 -1.04 0.41 18.05
CA PHE A 113 -0.27 1.35 18.85
C PHE A 113 0.54 0.62 19.94
N ILE A 114 -0.11 -0.28 20.69
CA ILE A 114 0.57 -1.10 21.71
C ILE A 114 1.65 -1.99 21.08
N ARG A 115 1.38 -2.57 19.91
CA ARG A 115 2.35 -3.40 19.17
C ARG A 115 3.57 -2.60 18.72
N LYS A 116 3.37 -1.39 18.18
CA LYS A 116 4.46 -0.47 17.80
C LYS A 116 5.33 -0.09 19.02
N LEU A 117 4.71 0.18 20.16
CA LEU A 117 5.43 0.43 21.41
C LEU A 117 6.25 -0.79 21.85
N TYR A 118 5.66 -1.98 21.83
CA TYR A 118 6.35 -3.22 22.21
C TYR A 118 7.59 -3.47 21.36
N ILE A 119 7.48 -3.33 20.02
CA ILE A 119 8.62 -3.51 19.10
C ILE A 119 9.71 -2.46 19.40
N LYS A 120 9.31 -1.20 19.64
CA LYS A 120 10.26 -0.14 19.95
C LYS A 120 11.06 -0.41 21.23
N PHE A 121 10.41 -0.97 22.26
CA PHE A 121 11.07 -1.31 23.54
C PHE A 121 11.91 -2.60 23.45
N LYS A 122 11.60 -3.52 22.54
CA LYS A 122 12.35 -4.77 22.38
C LYS A 122 13.64 -4.58 21.58
N ASN A 123 13.73 -3.55 20.75
CA ASN A 123 14.91 -3.22 19.93
C ASN A 123 15.87 -2.23 20.62
N TYR A 124 15.65 -1.94 21.90
CA TYR A 124 16.56 -1.27 22.84
C TYR A 124 17.03 -2.26 23.89
#